data_e23a528b91ef87dcb668cc193f8f22b7
#
_entry.id   e23a528b91ef87dcb668cc193f8f22b7
#
_cell.length_a   1.000
_cell.length_b   1.000
_cell.length_c   1.000
_cell.angle_alpha   90.00
_cell.angle_beta   90.00
_cell.angle_gamma   90.00
#
_symmetry.space_group_name_H-M   'P 1'
#
loop_
_entity.id
_entity.type
_entity.pdbx_description
1 polymer ?
#
loop_
_entity_poly.entity_id
_entity_poly.type
_entity_poly.pdbx_seq_one_letter_code
_entity_poly.pdbx_strand_id
1 'polypeptide(L)'
;MPLDQIFAGGPDLSWEADIAWIVRGGADPFGWISKYPTRITAVHVKDIAPKGEKADEDGWADVGEGTLDWKALIQALSRTSVKYFVAEHDNPSDFRRFAKRSLASIQSY
;
A
#
# COMPACT_ATOMS: atom_id res chain seq x y z
N MET A 1 -3.31 -4.57 -19.12
CA MET A 1 -2.52 -3.94 -18.04
C MET A 1 -1.12 -4.54 -18.00
N PRO A 2 -0.09 -3.71 -17.85
CA PRO A 2 1.29 -4.22 -17.83
C PRO A 2 1.56 -5.30 -16.78
N LEU A 3 0.97 -5.17 -15.58
CA LEU A 3 1.15 -6.14 -14.51
C LEU A 3 0.61 -7.52 -14.87
N ASP A 4 -0.52 -7.58 -15.56
CA ASP A 4 -1.08 -8.86 -16.06
C ASP A 4 -0.11 -9.55 -17.01
N GLN A 5 0.55 -8.78 -17.85
CA GLN A 5 1.51 -9.32 -18.83
C GLN A 5 2.80 -9.79 -18.15
N ILE A 6 3.25 -9.05 -17.14
CA ILE A 6 4.41 -9.45 -16.33
C ILE A 6 4.14 -10.79 -15.65
N PHE A 7 2.97 -10.95 -15.04
CA PHE A 7 2.61 -12.19 -14.35
C PHE A 7 2.37 -13.36 -15.33
N ALA A 8 1.83 -13.08 -16.51
CA ALA A 8 1.69 -14.10 -17.54
C ALA A 8 3.04 -14.61 -18.07
N GLY A 9 4.01 -13.70 -18.21
CA GLY A 9 5.37 -14.03 -18.64
C GLY A 9 6.25 -14.61 -17.54
N GLY A 10 5.92 -14.37 -16.28
CA GLY A 10 6.68 -14.83 -15.11
C GLY A 10 5.79 -15.58 -14.12
N PRO A 11 5.47 -16.86 -14.38
CA PRO A 11 4.54 -17.60 -13.51
C PRO A 11 5.03 -17.80 -12.09
N ASP A 12 6.33 -17.74 -11.86
CA ASP A 12 6.95 -17.90 -10.54
C ASP A 12 7.21 -16.58 -9.80
N LEU A 13 6.87 -15.44 -10.41
CA LEU A 13 7.06 -14.14 -9.79
C LEU A 13 6.09 -13.93 -8.62
N SER A 14 6.63 -13.50 -7.49
CA SER A 14 5.86 -12.93 -6.39
C SER A 14 5.68 -11.43 -6.59
N TRP A 15 4.72 -10.86 -5.87
CA TRP A 15 4.40 -9.44 -5.95
C TRP A 15 4.58 -8.74 -4.61
N GLU A 16 5.44 -7.75 -4.59
CA GLU A 16 5.48 -6.74 -3.53
C GLU A 16 4.57 -5.60 -3.96
N ALA A 17 3.35 -5.61 -3.43
CA ALA A 17 2.30 -4.69 -3.88
C ALA A 17 2.40 -3.34 -3.16
N ASP A 18 2.43 -2.26 -3.93
CA ASP A 18 2.28 -0.89 -3.40
C ASP A 18 0.87 -0.41 -3.64
N ILE A 19 0.05 -0.48 -2.61
CA ILE A 19 -1.37 -0.18 -2.68
C ILE A 19 -1.63 1.29 -3.00
N ALA A 20 -0.86 2.21 -2.43
CA ALA A 20 -1.04 3.64 -2.67
C ALA A 20 -0.74 4.01 -4.12
N TRP A 21 0.26 3.39 -4.73
CA TRP A 21 0.56 3.61 -6.15
C TRP A 21 -0.50 3.02 -7.08
N ILE A 22 -1.16 1.92 -6.68
CA ILE A 22 -2.34 1.41 -7.43
C ILE A 22 -3.43 2.48 -7.45
N VAL A 23 -3.73 3.07 -6.29
CA VAL A 23 -4.74 4.13 -6.17
C VAL A 23 -4.34 5.39 -6.96
N ARG A 24 -3.09 5.84 -6.84
CA ARG A 24 -2.60 6.98 -7.63
C ARG A 24 -2.61 6.73 -9.13
N GLY A 25 -2.44 5.49 -9.53
CA GLY A 25 -2.58 5.07 -10.93
C GLY A 25 -4.02 5.00 -11.43
N GLY A 26 -4.99 5.31 -10.57
CA GLY A 26 -6.41 5.31 -10.93
C GLY A 26 -7.08 3.94 -10.92
N ALA A 27 -6.47 2.95 -10.30
CA ALA A 27 -7.01 1.59 -10.23
C ALA A 27 -7.58 1.27 -8.84
N ASP A 28 -8.45 0.26 -8.79
CA ASP A 28 -9.03 -0.23 -7.55
C ASP A 28 -8.10 -1.26 -6.88
N PRO A 29 -7.54 -0.97 -5.70
CA PRO A 29 -6.64 -1.90 -5.03
C PRO A 29 -7.33 -3.20 -4.62
N PHE A 30 -8.60 -3.17 -4.23
CA PHE A 30 -9.33 -4.38 -3.85
C PHE A 30 -9.48 -5.34 -5.03
N GLY A 31 -9.74 -4.81 -6.22
CA GLY A 31 -9.79 -5.61 -7.45
C GLY A 31 -8.47 -6.31 -7.74
N TRP A 32 -7.36 -5.61 -7.62
CA TRP A 32 -6.02 -6.17 -7.83
C TRP A 32 -5.63 -7.21 -6.78
N ILE A 33 -5.94 -6.96 -5.49
CA ILE A 33 -5.74 -7.92 -4.40
C ILE A 33 -6.51 -9.22 -4.67
N SER A 34 -7.76 -9.11 -5.08
CA SER A 34 -8.62 -10.26 -5.38
C SER A 34 -8.15 -11.04 -6.60
N LYS A 35 -7.53 -10.36 -7.57
CA LYS A 35 -7.07 -10.98 -8.81
C LYS A 35 -5.82 -11.84 -8.63
N TYR A 36 -4.90 -11.42 -7.75
CA TYR A 36 -3.61 -12.08 -7.56
C TYR A 36 -3.29 -12.42 -6.10
N PRO A 37 -4.21 -13.06 -5.36
CA PRO A 37 -4.04 -13.26 -3.91
C PRO A 37 -2.85 -14.15 -3.56
N THR A 38 -2.50 -15.10 -4.43
CA THR A 38 -1.37 -16.02 -4.18
C THR A 38 -0.01 -15.47 -4.60
N ARG A 39 0.00 -14.37 -5.35
CA ARG A 39 1.23 -13.69 -5.78
C ARG A 39 1.75 -12.70 -4.76
N ILE A 40 0.87 -12.14 -3.93
CA ILE A 40 1.23 -11.09 -2.97
C ILE A 40 1.98 -11.72 -1.80
N THR A 41 3.25 -11.37 -1.66
CA THR A 41 4.11 -11.83 -0.54
C THR A 41 4.49 -10.70 0.40
N ALA A 42 4.53 -9.47 -0.09
CA ALA A 42 4.81 -8.27 0.67
C ALA A 42 3.94 -7.11 0.18
N VAL A 43 3.70 -6.16 1.05
CA VAL A 43 2.89 -4.97 0.74
C VAL A 43 3.56 -3.74 1.32
N HIS A 44 3.69 -2.70 0.51
CA HIS A 44 4.00 -1.36 0.99
C HIS A 44 2.74 -0.73 1.56
N VAL A 45 2.76 -0.46 2.85
CA VAL A 45 1.69 0.25 3.56
C VAL A 45 2.04 1.72 3.55
N LYS A 46 1.39 2.45 2.67
CA LYS A 46 1.63 3.86 2.37
C LYS A 46 0.30 4.58 2.27
N ASP A 47 0.22 5.79 2.76
CA ASP A 47 -1.04 6.54 2.75
C ASP A 47 -0.94 7.81 1.90
N ILE A 48 -2.09 8.26 1.43
CA ILE A 48 -2.22 9.42 0.55
C ILE A 48 -2.99 10.50 1.30
N ALA A 49 -2.40 11.68 1.39
CA ALA A 49 -3.06 12.84 1.98
C ALA A 49 -4.29 13.27 1.16
N PRO A 50 -5.26 13.95 1.76
CA PRO A 50 -6.35 14.57 1.00
C PRO A 50 -5.79 15.48 -0.10
N LYS A 51 -6.52 15.58 -1.20
CA LYS A 51 -6.10 16.37 -2.38
C LYS A 51 -5.76 17.80 -1.99
N GLY A 52 -4.58 18.25 -2.36
CA GLY A 52 -4.08 19.60 -2.09
C GLY A 52 -3.38 19.76 -0.74
N GLU A 53 -3.38 18.73 0.10
CA GLU A 53 -2.66 18.74 1.38
C GLU A 53 -1.29 18.06 1.27
N LYS A 54 -0.41 18.35 2.22
CA LYS A 54 0.94 17.76 2.31
C LYS A 54 1.76 17.90 1.03
N ALA A 55 1.68 19.05 0.37
CA ALA A 55 2.44 19.32 -0.86
C ALA A 55 3.97 19.25 -0.63
N ASP A 56 4.42 19.61 0.57
CA ASP A 56 5.82 19.52 1.01
C ASP A 56 6.29 18.06 1.21
N GLU A 57 5.37 17.12 1.30
CA GLU A 57 5.63 15.69 1.39
C GLU A 57 5.10 14.93 0.16
N ASP A 58 4.98 15.59 -0.99
CA ASP A 58 4.49 15.05 -2.27
C ASP A 58 3.09 14.44 -2.20
N GLY A 59 2.26 14.91 -1.27
CA GLY A 59 0.90 14.40 -1.07
C GLY A 59 0.83 13.05 -0.36
N TRP A 60 1.93 12.55 0.17
CA TRP A 60 1.93 11.37 1.02
C TRP A 60 1.54 11.72 2.46
N ALA A 61 1.07 10.75 3.19
CA ALA A 61 0.71 10.90 4.60
C ALA A 61 1.28 9.73 5.42
N ASP A 62 1.42 9.95 6.72
CA ASP A 62 1.69 8.87 7.65
C ASP A 62 0.51 7.88 7.62
N VAL A 63 0.75 6.59 7.77
CA VAL A 63 -0.31 5.57 7.70
C VAL A 63 -1.37 5.83 8.77
N GLY A 64 -2.62 5.87 8.36
CA GLY A 64 -3.76 6.20 9.21
C GLY A 64 -4.13 7.67 9.23
N GLU A 65 -3.28 8.54 8.70
CA GLU A 65 -3.51 9.99 8.61
C GLU A 65 -3.95 10.44 7.21
N GLY A 66 -4.10 9.50 6.29
CA GLY A 66 -4.47 9.77 4.90
C GLY A 66 -5.88 9.35 4.55
N THR A 67 -6.09 9.09 3.26
CA THR A 67 -7.41 8.83 2.67
C THR A 67 -7.69 7.35 2.42
N LEU A 68 -6.71 6.47 2.53
CA LEU A 68 -6.90 5.05 2.27
C LEU A 68 -7.52 4.34 3.48
N ASP A 69 -8.49 3.48 3.22
CA ASP A 69 -9.08 2.63 4.26
C ASP A 69 -8.15 1.42 4.53
N TRP A 70 -7.06 1.68 5.26
CA TRP A 70 -6.08 0.65 5.57
C TRP A 70 -6.64 -0.48 6.42
N LYS A 71 -7.64 -0.23 7.24
CA LYS A 71 -8.30 -1.31 7.99
C LYS A 71 -8.94 -2.32 7.05
N ALA A 72 -9.73 -1.86 6.09
CA ALA A 72 -10.37 -2.72 5.10
C ALA A 72 -9.34 -3.38 4.15
N LEU A 73 -8.30 -2.65 3.77
CA LEU A 73 -7.22 -3.18 2.93
C LEU A 73 -6.45 -4.30 3.63
N ILE A 74 -6.11 -4.15 4.90
CA ILE A 74 -5.44 -5.20 5.67
C ILE A 74 -6.34 -6.43 5.83
N GLN A 75 -7.65 -6.25 6.03
CA GLN A 75 -8.58 -7.36 6.05
C GLN A 75 -8.61 -8.12 4.72
N ALA A 76 -8.61 -7.40 3.60
CA ALA A 76 -8.55 -8.04 2.28
C ALA A 76 -7.22 -8.76 2.06
N LEU A 77 -6.11 -8.13 2.45
CA LEU A 77 -4.77 -8.71 2.34
C LEU A 77 -4.57 -9.94 3.22
N SER A 78 -5.26 -10.03 4.35
CA SER A 78 -5.17 -11.20 5.25
C SER A 78 -5.65 -12.50 4.59
N ARG A 79 -6.38 -12.41 3.49
CA ARG A 79 -6.85 -13.56 2.70
C ARG A 79 -5.88 -13.93 1.57
N THR A 80 -4.74 -13.29 1.50
CA THR A 80 -3.70 -13.50 0.48
C THR A 80 -2.51 -14.25 1.08
N SER A 81 -1.47 -14.45 0.27
CA SER A 81 -0.21 -15.05 0.71
C SER A 81 0.75 -14.04 1.36
N VAL A 82 0.29 -12.84 1.70
CA VAL A 82 1.11 -11.78 2.28
C VAL A 82 1.80 -12.23 3.57
N LYS A 83 3.09 -11.95 3.66
CA LYS A 83 3.92 -12.25 4.84
C LYS A 83 4.48 -11.01 5.50
N TYR A 84 4.70 -9.94 4.71
CA TYR A 84 5.37 -8.73 5.17
C TYR A 84 4.55 -7.49 4.84
N PHE A 85 4.37 -6.64 5.85
CA PHE A 85 3.81 -5.30 5.70
C PHE A 85 4.92 -4.30 5.97
N VAL A 86 5.28 -3.52 4.96
CA VAL A 86 6.37 -2.55 5.02
C VAL A 86 5.79 -1.15 5.02
N ALA A 87 5.85 -0.47 6.17
CA ALA A 87 5.43 0.93 6.24
C ALA A 87 6.39 1.79 5.42
N GLU A 88 5.86 2.59 4.51
CA GLU A 88 6.65 3.39 3.60
C GLU A 88 6.06 4.79 3.39
N HIS A 89 6.94 5.76 3.15
CA HIS A 89 6.61 7.13 2.79
C HIS A 89 7.73 7.66 1.89
N ASP A 90 7.39 8.15 0.71
CA ASP A 90 8.41 8.50 -0.28
C ASP A 90 9.11 9.84 0.01
N ASN A 91 8.54 10.69 0.85
CA ASN A 91 9.14 11.99 1.19
C ASN A 91 8.68 12.53 2.57
N PRO A 92 9.01 11.85 3.68
CA PRO A 92 8.62 12.33 5.00
C PRO A 92 9.46 13.54 5.41
N SER A 93 8.83 14.61 5.87
CA SER A 93 9.54 15.75 6.47
C SER A 93 10.13 15.41 7.84
N ASP A 94 9.57 14.40 8.50
CA ASP A 94 10.05 13.84 9.76
C ASP A 94 9.86 12.32 9.75
N PHE A 95 10.94 11.60 9.50
CA PHE A 95 10.89 10.15 9.41
C PHE A 95 10.56 9.46 10.75
N ARG A 96 10.92 10.06 11.87
CA ARG A 96 10.62 9.49 13.19
C ARG A 96 9.12 9.60 13.51
N ARG A 97 8.52 10.75 13.20
CA ARG A 97 7.06 10.93 13.27
C ARG A 97 6.37 9.90 12.40
N PHE A 98 6.79 9.78 11.14
CA PHE A 98 6.24 8.82 10.21
C PHE A 98 6.30 7.40 10.77
N ALA A 99 7.48 6.94 11.18
CA ALA A 99 7.67 5.59 11.68
C ALA A 99 6.80 5.30 12.91
N LYS A 100 6.77 6.21 13.88
CA LYS A 100 6.01 6.06 15.12
C LYS A 100 4.50 6.00 14.87
N ARG A 101 3.97 6.95 14.08
CA ARG A 101 2.53 7.04 13.79
C ARG A 101 2.07 5.87 12.92
N SER A 102 2.83 5.54 11.90
CA SER A 102 2.49 4.46 10.98
C SER A 102 2.47 3.10 11.68
N LEU A 103 3.46 2.83 12.52
CA LEU A 103 3.49 1.59 13.30
C LEU A 103 2.28 1.50 14.23
N ALA A 104 1.96 2.57 14.96
CA ALA A 104 0.80 2.60 15.85
C ALA A 104 -0.52 2.34 15.09
N SER A 105 -0.70 2.95 13.92
CA SER A 105 -1.88 2.73 13.09
C SER A 105 -1.96 1.29 12.60
N ILE A 106 -0.89 0.73 12.06
CA ILE A 106 -0.86 -0.65 11.56
C ILE A 106 -1.16 -1.64 12.67
N GLN A 107 -0.62 -1.44 13.86
CA GLN A 107 -0.88 -2.33 15.02
C GLN A 107 -2.32 -2.25 15.52
N SER A 108 -3.05 -1.18 15.20
CA SER A 108 -4.46 -1.01 15.61
C SER A 108 -5.45 -1.70 14.69
N TYR A 109 -5.03 -2.16 13.53
CA TYR A 109 -5.88 -2.77 12.51
C TYR A 109 -6.12 -4.26 12.70
#